data_69aebef8008f682e5f52fbcd4a94bacc
#
_entry.id   69aebef8008f682e5f52fbcd4a94bacc
#
_cell.length_a   1.000
_cell.length_b   1.000
_cell.length_c   1.000
_cell.angle_alpha   90.00
_cell.angle_beta   90.00
_cell.angle_gamma   90.00
#
_symmetry.space_group_name_H-M   'P 1'
#
loop_
_entity.id
_entity.type
_entity.pdbx_description
1 polymer ?
#
loop_
_entity_poly.entity_id
_entity_poly.type
_entity_poly.pdbx_seq_one_letter_code
_entity_poly.pdbx_strand_id
1 'polypeptide(L)'
;MYGHDGFMGSNACIGTGACFSSKKPTIIFIGDAALEEDYVLASLSWVSKKKLPILFVVDDNNYAVLTKKDERRDWEAKELAKAFKMQSFDMIDDPKKISKYLNKSLFKKPTLINIHTQRIFWHAGAGKDKENVFDRYSQQKKLLGRKADLLDEKIKKRMKILWEKN
;
A
#
# COMPACT_ATOMS: atom_id res chain seq x y z
N MET A 1 -6.81 -13.78 -5.19
CA MET A 1 -6.39 -12.81 -4.15
C MET A 1 -6.10 -13.60 -2.90
N TYR A 2 -4.97 -13.38 -2.25
CA TYR A 2 -4.67 -13.99 -0.96
C TYR A 2 -5.20 -13.08 0.14
N GLY A 3 -5.71 -13.68 1.19
CA GLY A 3 -6.32 -12.94 2.29
C GLY A 3 -5.33 -12.17 3.13
N HIS A 4 -5.81 -11.70 4.23
CA HIS A 4 -5.10 -10.95 5.23
C HIS A 4 -5.38 -11.65 6.57
N ASP A 5 -4.40 -11.67 7.44
CA ASP A 5 -4.52 -12.17 8.80
C ASP A 5 -4.21 -11.05 9.83
N GLY A 6 -4.21 -11.39 11.11
CA GLY A 6 -3.93 -10.44 12.18
C GLY A 6 -2.44 -10.11 12.38
N PHE A 7 -1.52 -10.80 11.70
CA PHE A 7 -0.10 -10.54 11.81
C PHE A 7 0.33 -9.44 10.84
N MET A 8 0.81 -8.35 11.37
CA MET A 8 1.23 -7.18 10.62
C MET A 8 2.38 -7.54 9.67
N GLY A 9 2.17 -7.39 8.35
CA GLY A 9 3.19 -7.69 7.34
C GLY A 9 3.29 -9.15 6.89
N SER A 10 2.53 -10.10 7.45
CA SER A 10 2.54 -11.52 7.05
C SER A 10 2.28 -11.74 5.55
N ASN A 11 1.50 -10.86 4.94
CA ASN A 11 1.22 -10.86 3.51
C ASN A 11 2.48 -10.69 2.64
N ALA A 12 3.57 -10.12 3.17
CA ALA A 12 4.85 -10.04 2.48
C ALA A 12 5.44 -11.44 2.23
N CYS A 13 5.45 -12.29 3.25
CA CYS A 13 5.92 -13.68 3.15
C CYS A 13 5.01 -14.50 2.23
N ILE A 14 3.68 -14.41 2.43
CA ILE A 14 2.69 -15.14 1.65
C ILE A 14 2.78 -14.76 0.18
N GLY A 15 2.78 -13.46 -0.13
CA GLY A 15 2.88 -12.96 -1.51
C GLY A 15 4.21 -13.31 -2.17
N THR A 16 5.30 -13.29 -1.41
CA THR A 16 6.62 -13.70 -1.88
C THR A 16 6.65 -15.19 -2.26
N GLY A 17 6.11 -16.05 -1.39
CA GLY A 17 6.01 -17.50 -1.65
C GLY A 17 5.11 -17.79 -2.86
N ALA A 18 3.97 -17.14 -2.95
CA ALA A 18 3.04 -17.27 -4.08
C ALA A 18 3.66 -16.84 -5.41
N CYS A 19 4.39 -15.72 -5.42
CA CYS A 19 5.12 -15.25 -6.60
C CYS A 19 6.23 -16.23 -7.00
N PHE A 20 6.98 -16.72 -6.02
CA PHE A 20 8.07 -17.65 -6.27
C PHE A 20 7.59 -18.96 -6.90
N SER A 21 6.48 -19.50 -6.41
CA SER A 21 5.87 -20.72 -6.94
C SER A 21 5.25 -20.50 -8.33
N SER A 22 4.40 -19.47 -8.46
CA SER A 22 3.63 -19.25 -9.68
C SER A 22 4.40 -18.55 -10.81
N LYS A 23 5.50 -17.86 -10.48
CA LYS A 23 6.25 -16.96 -11.38
C LYS A 23 5.43 -15.81 -11.96
N LYS A 24 4.24 -15.54 -11.40
CA LYS A 24 3.35 -14.48 -11.87
C LYS A 24 3.66 -13.13 -11.16
N PRO A 25 3.53 -12.01 -11.88
CA PRO A 25 3.61 -10.69 -11.26
C PRO A 25 2.67 -10.59 -10.05
N THR A 26 3.20 -10.10 -8.93
CA THR A 26 2.47 -10.05 -7.66
C THR A 26 2.55 -8.65 -7.07
N ILE A 27 1.43 -8.15 -6.58
CA ILE A 27 1.36 -6.90 -5.81
C ILE A 27 1.11 -7.23 -4.35
N ILE A 28 1.89 -6.63 -3.46
CA ILE A 28 1.79 -6.80 -2.01
C ILE A 28 1.54 -5.43 -1.39
N PHE A 29 0.41 -5.25 -0.73
CA PHE A 29 0.08 -4.03 0.02
C PHE A 29 0.46 -4.23 1.48
N ILE A 30 1.23 -3.29 2.05
CA ILE A 30 1.64 -3.30 3.45
C ILE A 30 1.58 -1.88 4.03
N GLY A 31 1.36 -1.79 5.35
CA GLY A 31 1.50 -0.52 6.07
C GLY A 31 2.97 -0.16 6.33
N ASP A 32 3.23 1.10 6.64
CA ASP A 32 4.59 1.61 6.92
C ASP A 32 5.24 0.91 8.13
N ALA A 33 4.48 0.67 9.19
CA ALA A 33 4.98 -0.06 10.36
C ALA A 33 5.29 -1.53 10.07
N ALA A 34 4.61 -2.14 9.11
CA ALA A 34 4.88 -3.52 8.72
C ALA A 34 6.27 -3.72 8.11
N LEU A 35 6.89 -2.65 7.59
CA LEU A 35 8.28 -2.72 7.10
C LEU A 35 9.31 -2.97 8.21
N GLU A 36 8.94 -2.79 9.46
CA GLU A 36 9.82 -2.96 10.62
C GLU A 36 9.87 -4.42 11.10
N GLU A 37 8.93 -5.25 10.61
CA GLU A 37 8.89 -6.66 10.97
C GLU A 37 10.05 -7.43 10.31
N ASP A 38 10.73 -8.26 11.09
CA ASP A 38 11.92 -9.00 10.68
C ASP A 38 11.67 -9.90 9.46
N TYR A 39 10.53 -10.57 9.42
CA TYR A 39 10.14 -11.44 8.30
C TYR A 39 9.79 -10.63 7.03
N VAL A 40 9.39 -9.36 7.16
CA VAL A 40 9.22 -8.48 5.99
C VAL A 40 10.58 -8.08 5.42
N LEU A 41 11.54 -7.72 6.28
CA LEU A 41 12.92 -7.43 5.87
C LEU A 41 13.55 -8.65 5.17
N ALA A 42 13.37 -9.84 5.73
CA ALA A 42 13.81 -11.09 5.10
C ALA A 42 13.16 -11.31 3.74
N SER A 43 11.85 -11.03 3.61
CA SER A 43 11.13 -11.14 2.33
C SER A 43 11.68 -10.17 1.29
N LEU A 44 11.91 -8.90 1.63
CA LEU A 44 12.49 -7.90 0.71
C LEU A 44 13.87 -8.34 0.20
N SER A 45 14.73 -8.80 1.11
CA SER A 45 16.05 -9.31 0.79
C SER A 45 15.98 -10.49 -0.20
N TRP A 46 15.11 -11.46 0.09
CA TRP A 46 14.96 -12.64 -0.73
C TRP A 46 14.35 -12.34 -2.10
N VAL A 47 13.32 -11.50 -2.15
CA VAL A 47 12.69 -11.02 -3.39
C VAL A 47 13.72 -10.35 -4.29
N SER A 48 14.57 -9.48 -3.73
CA SER A 48 15.65 -8.84 -4.47
C SER A 48 16.66 -9.87 -5.02
N LYS A 49 17.15 -10.78 -4.17
CA LYS A 49 18.11 -11.81 -4.58
C LYS A 49 17.57 -12.71 -5.68
N LYS A 50 16.30 -13.09 -5.60
CA LYS A 50 15.64 -13.95 -6.60
C LYS A 50 15.08 -13.20 -7.80
N LYS A 51 15.17 -11.86 -7.81
CA LYS A 51 14.66 -10.98 -8.87
C LYS A 51 13.19 -11.27 -9.19
N LEU A 52 12.37 -11.47 -8.15
CA LEU A 52 10.96 -11.79 -8.34
C LEU A 52 10.19 -10.57 -8.88
N PRO A 53 9.20 -10.78 -9.76
CA PRO A 53 8.35 -9.72 -10.31
C PRO A 53 7.32 -9.25 -9.27
N ILE A 54 7.81 -8.69 -8.17
CA ILE A 54 6.98 -8.20 -7.05
C ILE A 54 7.03 -6.69 -6.97
N LEU A 55 5.85 -6.12 -6.80
CA LEU A 55 5.62 -4.73 -6.44
C LEU A 55 5.11 -4.67 -5.01
N PHE A 56 5.92 -4.14 -4.10
CA PHE A 56 5.45 -3.74 -2.77
C PHE A 56 4.86 -2.34 -2.84
N VAL A 57 3.65 -2.18 -2.32
CA VAL A 57 2.98 -0.89 -2.17
C VAL A 57 2.83 -0.62 -0.69
N VAL A 58 3.56 0.37 -0.20
CA VAL A 58 3.54 0.78 1.21
C VAL A 58 2.55 1.92 1.39
N ASP A 59 1.58 1.74 2.25
CA ASP A 59 0.70 2.79 2.73
C ASP A 59 1.35 3.47 3.94
N ASP A 60 2.07 4.56 3.68
CA ASP A 60 2.81 5.32 4.69
C ASP A 60 1.92 6.44 5.25
N ASN A 61 1.18 6.12 6.29
CA ASN A 61 0.34 7.07 7.01
C ASN A 61 1.03 7.67 8.24
N ASN A 62 2.31 7.39 8.44
CA ASN A 62 3.15 7.88 9.52
C ASN A 62 2.81 7.34 10.93
N TYR A 63 2.00 6.29 11.05
CA TYR A 63 1.56 5.75 12.33
C TYR A 63 1.55 4.23 12.38
N ALA A 64 2.05 3.66 13.48
CA ALA A 64 1.71 2.32 13.94
C ALA A 64 0.69 2.46 15.06
N VAL A 65 -0.58 2.19 14.80
CA VAL A 65 -1.70 2.46 15.71
C VAL A 65 -1.69 3.92 16.17
N LEU A 66 -1.01 4.28 17.24
CA LEU A 66 -0.88 5.63 17.81
C LEU A 66 0.56 6.14 17.81
N THR A 67 1.54 5.28 17.63
CA THR A 67 2.96 5.64 17.67
C THR A 67 3.40 6.21 16.33
N LYS A 68 4.01 7.37 16.34
CA LYS A 68 4.52 8.00 15.12
C LYS A 68 5.74 7.27 14.57
N LYS A 69 5.99 7.44 13.29
CA LYS A 69 7.12 6.84 12.59
C LYS A 69 8.47 7.32 13.15
N ASP A 70 8.59 8.60 13.44
CA ASP A 70 9.80 9.23 13.99
C ASP A 70 10.14 8.78 15.42
N GLU A 71 9.18 8.22 16.15
CA GLU A 71 9.39 7.58 17.44
C GLU A 71 9.88 6.13 17.31
N ARG A 72 9.76 5.52 16.12
CA ARG A 72 10.02 4.10 15.87
C ARG A 72 11.27 3.85 15.04
N ARG A 73 11.58 4.76 14.11
CA ARG A 73 12.70 4.58 13.17
C ARG A 73 13.18 5.88 12.54
N ASP A 74 14.45 5.91 12.15
CA ASP A 74 15.12 7.04 11.47
C ASP A 74 15.31 6.82 9.97
N TRP A 75 14.90 5.68 9.43
CA TRP A 75 15.06 5.33 8.02
C TRP A 75 13.75 5.40 7.25
N GLU A 76 13.83 5.66 5.97
CA GLU A 76 12.69 5.72 5.07
C GLU A 76 12.57 4.45 4.20
N ALA A 77 11.32 4.09 3.85
CA ALA A 77 11.02 2.90 3.04
C ALA A 77 11.79 2.86 1.71
N LYS A 78 11.94 4.01 1.07
CA LYS A 78 12.72 4.16 -0.16
C LYS A 78 14.20 3.83 0.02
N GLU A 79 14.78 4.22 1.14
CA GLU A 79 16.19 3.96 1.45
C GLU A 79 16.42 2.49 1.78
N LEU A 80 15.52 1.91 2.56
CA LEU A 80 15.51 0.48 2.85
C LEU A 80 15.46 -0.34 1.56
N ALA A 81 14.56 -0.04 0.65
CA ALA A 81 14.45 -0.74 -0.63
C ALA A 81 15.74 -0.61 -1.47
N LYS A 82 16.37 0.57 -1.47
CA LYS A 82 17.68 0.79 -2.13
C LYS A 82 18.78 -0.05 -1.51
N ALA A 83 18.82 -0.18 -0.18
CA ALA A 83 19.78 -1.03 0.52
C ALA A 83 19.69 -2.49 0.06
N PHE A 84 18.48 -2.97 -0.22
CA PHE A 84 18.24 -4.29 -0.83
C PHE A 84 18.39 -4.30 -2.36
N LYS A 85 18.90 -3.22 -2.98
CA LYS A 85 19.08 -3.10 -4.44
C LYS A 85 17.77 -3.27 -5.25
N MET A 86 16.66 -2.90 -4.65
CA MET A 86 15.36 -2.86 -5.30
C MET A 86 15.13 -1.51 -5.99
N GLN A 87 14.29 -1.50 -7.01
CA GLN A 87 13.77 -0.25 -7.55
C GLN A 87 12.83 0.37 -6.50
N SER A 88 12.94 1.68 -6.26
CA SER A 88 12.12 2.34 -5.24
C SER A 88 11.63 3.71 -5.69
N PHE A 89 10.38 3.99 -5.34
CA PHE A 89 9.73 5.29 -5.56
C PHE A 89 9.10 5.77 -4.27
N ASP A 90 9.06 7.09 -4.13
CA ASP A 90 8.44 7.77 -3.00
C ASP A 90 7.50 8.83 -3.54
N MET A 91 6.23 8.82 -3.13
CA MET A 91 5.22 9.68 -3.71
C MET A 91 4.04 9.95 -2.77
N ILE A 92 3.31 10.99 -3.06
CA ILE A 92 2.04 11.26 -2.40
C ILE A 92 0.90 10.45 -3.03
N ASP A 93 -0.21 10.30 -2.32
CA ASP A 93 -1.42 9.56 -2.69
C ASP A 93 -2.26 10.20 -3.82
N ASP A 94 -1.62 10.93 -4.73
CA ASP A 94 -2.30 11.53 -5.89
C ASP A 94 -2.52 10.49 -7.00
N PRO A 95 -3.79 10.13 -7.32
CA PRO A 95 -4.07 9.11 -8.33
C PRO A 95 -3.48 9.41 -9.70
N LYS A 96 -3.41 10.69 -10.09
CA LYS A 96 -2.81 11.11 -11.37
C LYS A 96 -1.31 10.90 -11.39
N LYS A 97 -0.63 11.13 -10.26
CA LYS A 97 0.81 10.87 -10.13
C LYS A 97 1.08 9.37 -10.11
N ILE A 98 0.34 8.62 -9.29
CA ILE A 98 0.48 7.17 -9.18
C ILE A 98 0.28 6.51 -10.55
N SER A 99 -0.77 6.88 -11.29
CA SER A 99 -1.09 6.27 -12.60
C SER A 99 0.03 6.40 -13.64
N LYS A 100 0.86 7.46 -13.55
CA LYS A 100 2.03 7.63 -14.45
C LYS A 100 3.12 6.59 -14.21
N TYR A 101 3.21 6.06 -13.00
CA TYR A 101 4.18 5.02 -12.64
C TYR A 101 3.64 3.61 -12.83
N LEU A 102 2.31 3.44 -12.87
CA LEU A 102 1.68 2.13 -13.06
C LEU A 102 1.82 1.66 -14.52
N ASN A 103 2.97 1.14 -14.83
CA ASN A 103 3.25 0.55 -16.15
C ASN A 103 3.90 -0.83 -15.99
N LYS A 104 3.97 -1.58 -17.10
CA LYS A 104 4.51 -2.94 -17.11
C LYS A 104 5.98 -3.04 -16.66
N SER A 105 6.72 -1.93 -16.62
CA SER A 105 8.12 -1.93 -16.20
C SER A 105 8.29 -2.17 -14.69
N LEU A 106 7.26 -1.90 -13.88
CA LEU A 106 7.29 -2.13 -12.43
C LEU A 106 7.47 -3.60 -12.05
N PHE A 107 7.15 -4.52 -12.96
CA PHE A 107 7.32 -5.95 -12.71
C PHE A 107 8.57 -6.55 -13.35
N LYS A 108 9.41 -5.73 -14.01
CA LYS A 108 10.69 -6.19 -14.56
C LYS A 108 11.75 -6.37 -13.50
N LYS A 109 11.62 -5.69 -12.39
CA LYS A 109 12.53 -5.73 -11.23
C LYS A 109 11.72 -5.70 -9.95
N PRO A 110 12.23 -6.28 -8.86
CA PRO A 110 11.65 -6.07 -7.53
C PRO A 110 11.52 -4.57 -7.27
N THR A 111 10.32 -4.14 -6.94
CA THR A 111 10.01 -2.71 -6.80
C THR A 111 9.27 -2.46 -5.50
N LEU A 112 9.58 -1.35 -4.84
CA LEU A 112 8.83 -0.82 -3.71
C LEU A 112 8.36 0.60 -4.03
N ILE A 113 7.07 0.87 -3.84
CA ILE A 113 6.50 2.21 -3.92
C ILE A 113 6.02 2.59 -2.53
N ASN A 114 6.59 3.64 -1.95
CA ASN A 114 6.11 4.25 -0.72
C ASN A 114 5.11 5.36 -1.08
N ILE A 115 3.89 5.26 -0.57
CA ILE A 115 2.83 6.24 -0.83
C ILE A 115 2.49 6.93 0.49
N HIS A 116 2.84 8.21 0.59
CA HIS A 116 2.47 9.03 1.74
C HIS A 116 0.98 9.33 1.71
N THR A 117 0.27 8.82 2.70
CA THR A 117 -1.15 8.99 2.88
C THR A 117 -1.45 9.79 4.15
N GLN A 118 -2.69 10.20 4.31
CA GLN A 118 -3.15 10.79 5.56
C GLN A 118 -4.31 9.96 6.11
N ARG A 119 -4.13 9.46 7.31
CA ARG A 119 -5.16 8.74 8.04
C ARG A 119 -6.19 9.75 8.57
N ILE A 120 -7.46 9.55 8.20
CA ILE A 120 -8.56 10.41 8.62
C ILE A 120 -9.25 9.84 9.86
N PHE A 121 -9.42 8.53 9.87
CA PHE A 121 -10.11 7.82 10.94
C PHE A 121 -9.12 7.11 11.86
N TRP A 122 -9.49 6.97 13.10
CA TRP A 122 -8.74 6.20 14.07
C TRP A 122 -8.49 4.78 13.58
N HIS A 123 -7.37 4.20 13.95
CA HIS A 123 -6.95 2.87 13.53
C HIS A 123 -8.04 1.80 13.72
N ALA A 124 -8.74 1.82 14.85
CA ALA A 124 -9.83 0.90 15.17
C ALA A 124 -11.21 1.35 14.67
N GLY A 125 -11.29 2.37 13.82
CA GLY A 125 -12.54 2.82 13.21
C GLY A 125 -13.45 3.67 14.12
N ALA A 126 -13.01 4.03 15.31
CA ALA A 126 -13.81 4.80 16.27
C ALA A 126 -13.38 6.28 16.29
N GLY A 127 -13.97 7.10 15.42
CA GLY A 127 -13.73 8.55 15.41
C GLY A 127 -12.63 8.99 14.42
N LYS A 128 -12.26 10.27 14.50
CA LYS A 128 -11.24 10.90 13.66
C LYS A 128 -9.93 11.04 14.42
N ASP A 129 -8.81 10.86 13.75
CA ASP A 129 -7.48 11.06 14.33
C ASP A 129 -7.20 12.51 14.67
N LYS A 130 -7.58 13.41 13.77
CA LYS A 130 -7.36 14.85 13.87
C LYS A 130 -8.49 15.63 13.21
N GLU A 131 -8.72 16.83 13.69
CA GLU A 131 -9.49 17.83 12.97
C GLU A 131 -8.63 18.40 11.82
N ASN A 132 -9.26 18.75 10.71
CA ASN A 132 -8.61 19.37 9.53
C ASN A 132 -7.52 18.54 8.84
N VAL A 133 -7.71 17.24 8.73
CA VAL A 133 -6.84 16.38 7.94
C VAL A 133 -7.15 16.56 6.45
N PHE A 134 -6.10 16.55 5.63
CA PHE A 134 -6.27 16.56 4.17
C PHE A 134 -6.97 15.28 3.71
N ASP A 135 -8.17 15.43 3.16
CA ASP A 135 -8.97 14.32 2.65
C ASP A 135 -8.80 14.21 1.12
N ARG A 136 -8.01 13.25 0.70
CA ARG A 136 -7.77 12.96 -0.73
C ARG A 136 -9.04 12.59 -1.47
N TYR A 137 -9.94 11.82 -0.87
CA TYR A 137 -11.19 11.44 -1.48
C TYR A 137 -12.06 12.67 -1.77
N SER A 138 -12.27 13.51 -0.77
CA SER A 138 -13.03 14.75 -0.91
C SER A 138 -12.42 15.70 -1.95
N GLN A 139 -11.09 15.77 -2.03
CA GLN A 139 -10.41 16.55 -3.06
C GLN A 139 -10.68 15.99 -4.46
N GLN A 140 -10.51 14.67 -4.65
CA GLN A 140 -10.78 14.05 -5.95
C GLN A 140 -12.25 14.18 -6.36
N LYS A 141 -13.16 14.06 -5.40
CA LYS A 141 -14.59 14.26 -5.61
C LYS A 141 -14.90 15.68 -6.14
N LYS A 142 -14.30 16.70 -5.52
CA LYS A 142 -14.42 18.09 -6.02
C LYS A 142 -13.87 18.26 -7.43
N LEU A 143 -12.71 17.65 -7.74
CA LEU A 143 -12.09 17.74 -9.06
C LEU A 143 -12.89 17.05 -10.17
N LEU A 144 -13.57 15.95 -9.86
CA LEU A 144 -14.38 15.19 -10.81
C LEU A 144 -15.80 15.74 -10.95
N GLY A 145 -16.27 16.50 -9.96
CA GLY A 145 -17.61 17.05 -9.93
C GLY A 145 -18.69 15.97 -10.09
N ARG A 146 -19.71 16.24 -10.90
CA ARG A 146 -20.84 15.31 -11.13
C ARG A 146 -20.42 13.90 -11.58
N LYS A 147 -19.25 13.74 -12.20
CA LYS A 147 -18.73 12.41 -12.56
C LYS A 147 -18.41 11.57 -11.32
N ALA A 148 -17.98 12.19 -10.21
CA ALA A 148 -17.72 11.48 -8.98
C ALA A 148 -18.99 10.88 -8.38
N ASP A 149 -20.09 11.64 -8.38
CA ASP A 149 -21.37 11.16 -7.84
C ASP A 149 -21.88 9.95 -8.62
N LEU A 150 -21.80 10.00 -9.96
CA LEU A 150 -22.16 8.86 -10.81
C LEU A 150 -21.28 7.62 -10.56
N LEU A 151 -19.98 7.81 -10.32
CA LEU A 151 -19.07 6.73 -9.98
C LEU A 151 -19.38 6.14 -8.61
N ASP A 152 -19.62 6.98 -7.61
CA ASP A 152 -20.00 6.55 -6.26
C ASP A 152 -21.26 5.68 -6.28
N GLU A 153 -22.30 6.12 -6.98
CA GLU A 153 -23.54 5.36 -7.12
C GLU A 153 -23.31 4.01 -7.80
N LYS A 154 -22.52 3.99 -8.87
CA LYS A 154 -22.16 2.75 -9.57
C LYS A 154 -21.41 1.79 -8.66
N ILE A 155 -20.44 2.30 -7.90
CA ILE A 155 -19.65 1.48 -6.96
C ILE A 155 -20.55 0.96 -5.83
N LYS A 156 -21.38 1.80 -5.23
CA LYS A 156 -22.31 1.39 -4.16
C LYS A 156 -23.25 0.28 -4.64
N LYS A 157 -23.84 0.42 -5.83
CA LYS A 157 -24.68 -0.64 -6.43
C LYS A 157 -23.92 -1.95 -6.62
N ARG A 158 -22.69 -1.88 -7.15
CA ARG A 158 -21.85 -3.06 -7.33
C ARG A 158 -21.49 -3.73 -6.00
N MET A 159 -21.12 -2.95 -5.00
CA MET A 159 -20.78 -3.48 -3.67
C MET A 159 -21.99 -4.15 -3.01
N LYS A 160 -23.18 -3.55 -3.11
CA LYS A 160 -24.42 -4.15 -2.60
C LYS A 160 -24.67 -5.52 -3.24
N ILE A 161 -24.58 -5.62 -4.57
CA ILE A 161 -24.77 -6.90 -5.28
C ILE A 161 -23.75 -7.95 -4.85
N LEU A 162 -22.49 -7.58 -4.64
CA LEU A 162 -21.45 -8.50 -4.20
C LEU A 162 -21.70 -8.97 -2.76
N TRP A 163 -22.18 -8.08 -1.89
CA TRP A 163 -22.47 -8.40 -0.49
C TRP A 163 -23.68 -9.32 -0.34
N GLU A 164 -24.72 -9.13 -1.16
CA GLU A 164 -25.94 -9.94 -1.14
C GLU A 164 -25.74 -11.33 -1.78
N LYS A 165 -24.63 -11.58 -2.48
CA LYS A 165 -24.30 -12.87 -3.11
C LYS A 165 -23.46 -13.80 -2.25
N ASN A 166 -22.93 -13.32 -1.13
CA ASN A 166 -22.14 -14.06 -0.15
C ASN A 166 -22.89 -14.15 1.18
#